data_ec4049bd2240479b6cb90865fc6cf65c
#
_entry.id   ec4049bd2240479b6cb90865fc6cf65c
#
_cell.length_a   1.000
_cell.length_b   1.000
_cell.length_c   1.000
_cell.angle_alpha   90.00
_cell.angle_beta   90.00
_cell.angle_gamma   90.00
#
_symmetry.space_group_name_H-M   'P 1'
#
loop_
_entity.id
_entity.type
_entity.pdbx_description
1 polymer ?
#
loop_
_entity_poly.entity_id
_entity_poly.type
_entity_poly.pdbx_seq_one_letter_code
_entity_poly.pdbx_strand_id
1 'polypeptide(L)'
;MTQKNKHISNDAALSQHKARVFITGSADGLGRMAAQLLVEQGHTPVLHARNEQRGREAMTAAPGAETVVIGDLSSVAQMKEVAAKVNALGHFDAVIHNAGVGYQSPRRIATEDGLPLEFAVNTLAPYVLTALIHSPKRLVYLSSGLHQNGDPSLEDLAWEKRQWRGIQAYSDTKLHDVMLAFAIARRWSDTFSNGLEPGWVATKMGGAHAPDDLAEAYRTQVWLAVSSNAAAEVTGQYFYHRKLREPNPAARDTTKQDKLIAACADFSGVKLPE
;
A
#
# COMPACT_ATOMS: atom_id res chain seq x y z
N MET A 1 6.25 43.22 -15.64
CA MET A 1 4.95 42.79 -15.07
C MET A 1 4.82 41.31 -15.26
N THR A 2 4.98 40.60 -14.20
CA THR A 2 5.19 39.16 -14.07
C THR A 2 3.87 38.42 -14.05
N GLN A 3 3.59 37.56 -15.02
CA GLN A 3 2.51 36.59 -14.93
C GLN A 3 2.97 35.40 -14.07
N LYS A 4 2.69 35.44 -12.79
CA LYS A 4 2.73 34.29 -11.88
C LYS A 4 1.32 33.74 -11.71
N ASN A 5 1.22 32.40 -11.78
CA ASN A 5 0.17 31.56 -11.20
C ASN A 5 -1.19 31.52 -11.88
N LYS A 6 -1.37 30.52 -12.75
CA LYS A 6 -2.65 29.79 -12.91
C LYS A 6 -2.39 28.31 -13.18
N HIS A 7 -1.97 27.59 -12.16
CA HIS A 7 -2.04 26.12 -12.15
C HIS A 7 -2.56 25.63 -10.81
N ILE A 8 -3.71 26.23 -10.39
CA ILE A 8 -4.56 25.68 -9.35
C ILE A 8 -5.93 25.61 -9.99
N SER A 9 -6.23 24.50 -10.62
CA SER A 9 -7.59 24.25 -11.06
C SER A 9 -7.82 22.79 -11.39
N ASN A 10 -8.90 22.29 -10.87
CA ASN A 10 -9.68 21.10 -11.17
C ASN A 10 -9.48 19.81 -10.35
N ASP A 11 -8.94 19.86 -9.14
CA ASP A 11 -9.17 18.76 -8.18
C ASP A 11 -10.43 18.99 -7.31
N ALA A 12 -11.22 20.01 -7.57
CA ALA A 12 -12.37 20.43 -6.75
C ALA A 12 -13.71 19.81 -7.18
N ALA A 13 -13.74 18.56 -7.63
CA ALA A 13 -14.92 17.73 -7.42
C ALA A 13 -14.70 16.96 -6.11
N LEU A 14 -14.69 17.67 -4.99
CA LEU A 14 -14.75 17.07 -3.67
C LEU A 14 -16.04 16.23 -3.64
N SER A 15 -15.89 14.93 -3.52
CA SER A 15 -17.01 14.04 -3.21
C SER A 15 -17.75 14.65 -2.01
N GLN A 16 -19.06 14.85 -2.11
CA GLN A 16 -19.90 15.25 -0.96
C GLN A 16 -19.92 14.15 0.12
N HIS A 17 -19.40 12.97 -0.21
CA HIS A 17 -19.29 11.84 0.70
C HIS A 17 -17.98 11.91 1.51
N LYS A 18 -18.13 11.94 2.83
CA LYS A 18 -17.01 11.86 3.76
C LYS A 18 -16.50 10.42 3.84
N ALA A 19 -15.50 10.10 3.03
CA ALA A 19 -14.94 8.76 2.97
C ALA A 19 -14.17 8.38 4.24
N ARG A 20 -14.32 7.12 4.65
CA ARG A 20 -13.59 6.49 5.75
C ARG A 20 -12.49 5.61 5.19
N VAL A 21 -11.23 5.92 5.49
CA VAL A 21 -10.06 5.29 4.84
C VAL A 21 -9.13 4.67 5.87
N PHE A 22 -8.87 3.37 5.77
CA PHE A 22 -7.83 2.72 6.57
C PHE A 22 -6.48 2.79 5.84
N ILE A 23 -5.40 3.22 6.54
CA ILE A 23 -4.07 3.38 5.96
C ILE A 23 -3.05 2.61 6.77
N THR A 24 -2.42 1.60 6.17
CA THR A 24 -1.33 0.89 6.83
C THR A 24 -0.04 1.71 6.86
N GLY A 25 0.72 1.64 7.95
CA GLY A 25 2.02 2.35 8.08
C GLY A 25 1.89 3.87 8.05
N SER A 26 0.85 4.42 8.66
CA SER A 26 0.55 5.86 8.63
C SER A 26 1.18 6.68 9.77
N ALA A 27 2.10 6.08 10.53
CA ALA A 27 2.83 6.79 11.60
C ALA A 27 4.01 7.64 11.08
N ASP A 28 4.42 7.49 9.82
CA ASP A 28 5.56 8.21 9.25
C ASP A 28 5.45 8.33 7.70
N GLY A 29 6.36 9.09 7.12
CA GLY A 29 6.56 9.17 5.66
C GLY A 29 5.27 9.44 4.88
N LEU A 30 5.11 8.75 3.75
CA LEU A 30 4.01 8.96 2.82
C LEU A 30 2.63 8.61 3.42
N GLY A 31 2.58 7.60 4.29
CA GLY A 31 1.32 7.21 4.95
C GLY A 31 0.81 8.29 5.89
N ARG A 32 1.71 8.94 6.65
CA ARG A 32 1.35 10.10 7.49
C ARG A 32 0.88 11.27 6.65
N MET A 33 1.60 11.60 5.56
CA MET A 33 1.22 12.70 4.66
C MET A 33 -0.12 12.45 3.98
N ALA A 34 -0.40 11.20 3.58
CA ALA A 34 -1.69 10.82 3.03
C ALA A 34 -2.82 10.97 4.07
N ALA A 35 -2.59 10.56 5.32
CA ALA A 35 -3.56 10.73 6.39
C ALA A 35 -3.87 12.21 6.65
N GLN A 36 -2.85 13.06 6.69
CA GLN A 36 -3.00 14.51 6.84
C GLN A 36 -3.82 15.11 5.70
N LEU A 37 -3.49 14.75 4.45
CA LEU A 37 -4.23 15.23 3.27
C LEU A 37 -5.68 14.78 3.29
N LEU A 38 -5.98 13.54 3.72
CA LEU A 38 -7.37 13.07 3.87
C LEU A 38 -8.14 13.90 4.91
N VAL A 39 -7.52 14.24 6.05
CA VAL A 39 -8.15 15.12 7.05
C VAL A 39 -8.38 16.52 6.48
N GLU A 40 -7.39 17.08 5.79
CA GLU A 40 -7.51 18.40 5.12
C GLU A 40 -8.65 18.44 4.09
N GLN A 41 -8.91 17.32 3.41
CA GLN A 41 -10.00 17.17 2.45
C GLN A 41 -11.36 16.82 3.09
N GLY A 42 -11.43 16.73 4.42
CA GLY A 42 -12.66 16.43 5.15
C GLY A 42 -13.03 14.95 5.26
N HIS A 43 -12.13 14.04 4.87
CA HIS A 43 -12.30 12.60 5.02
C HIS A 43 -11.88 12.12 6.42
N THR A 44 -12.15 10.86 6.72
CA THR A 44 -11.91 10.26 8.03
C THR A 44 -10.88 9.11 7.93
N PRO A 45 -9.57 9.38 8.07
CA PRO A 45 -8.60 8.31 8.11
C PRO A 45 -8.61 7.57 9.45
N VAL A 46 -8.49 6.25 9.39
CA VAL A 46 -8.08 5.37 10.49
C VAL A 46 -6.63 4.99 10.26
N LEU A 47 -5.80 5.25 11.26
CA LEU A 47 -4.35 5.09 11.16
C LEU A 47 -3.92 3.69 11.56
N HIS A 48 -2.71 3.31 11.17
CA HIS A 48 -2.06 2.09 11.64
C HIS A 48 -0.62 2.36 12.04
N ALA A 49 -0.22 1.79 13.17
CA ALA A 49 1.15 1.83 13.68
C ALA A 49 1.56 0.48 14.27
N ARG A 50 2.86 0.15 14.18
CA ARG A 50 3.38 -1.13 14.66
C ARG A 50 3.43 -1.29 16.19
N ASN A 51 3.35 -0.18 16.94
CA ASN A 51 3.34 -0.18 18.40
C ASN A 51 2.68 1.09 18.94
N GLU A 52 2.38 1.09 20.25
CA GLU A 52 1.68 2.16 20.96
C GLU A 52 2.38 3.52 20.86
N GLN A 53 3.71 3.56 20.98
CA GLN A 53 4.45 4.82 20.88
C GLN A 53 4.25 5.44 19.49
N ARG A 54 4.42 4.65 18.43
CA ARG A 54 4.21 5.11 17.05
C ARG A 54 2.75 5.48 16.80
N GLY A 55 1.81 4.83 17.48
CA GLY A 55 0.39 5.16 17.43
C GLY A 55 0.11 6.55 17.99
N ARG A 56 0.66 6.88 19.17
CA ARG A 56 0.53 8.23 19.76
C ARG A 56 1.14 9.31 18.86
N GLU A 57 2.32 9.03 18.27
CA GLU A 57 2.97 9.95 17.34
C GLU A 57 2.10 10.18 16.09
N ALA A 58 1.47 9.12 15.55
CA ALA A 58 0.59 9.20 14.38
C ALA A 58 -0.66 10.05 14.65
N MET A 59 -1.33 9.83 15.78
CA MET A 59 -2.51 10.60 16.18
C MET A 59 -2.17 12.08 16.41
N THR A 60 -1.02 12.36 17.01
CA THR A 60 -0.56 13.75 17.19
C THR A 60 -0.26 14.42 15.84
N ALA A 61 0.28 13.69 14.89
CA ALA A 61 0.67 14.23 13.58
C ALA A 61 -0.52 14.42 12.61
N ALA A 62 -1.62 13.68 12.81
CA ALA A 62 -2.84 13.80 12.01
C ALA A 62 -4.06 14.06 12.92
N PRO A 63 -4.15 15.25 13.55
CA PRO A 63 -5.29 15.61 14.39
C PRO A 63 -6.55 15.69 13.52
N GLY A 64 -7.54 14.88 13.82
CA GLY A 64 -8.75 14.70 12.98
C GLY A 64 -8.84 13.30 12.37
N ALA A 65 -7.80 12.47 12.49
CA ALA A 65 -7.95 11.04 12.30
C ALA A 65 -8.89 10.45 13.35
N GLU A 66 -9.65 9.42 12.97
CA GLU A 66 -10.66 8.81 13.85
C GLU A 66 -10.01 8.07 15.03
N THR A 67 -9.05 7.21 14.71
CA THR A 67 -8.32 6.39 15.67
C THR A 67 -7.07 5.79 15.03
N VAL A 68 -6.30 5.03 15.81
CA VAL A 68 -5.14 4.26 15.34
C VAL A 68 -5.29 2.79 15.75
N VAL A 69 -5.07 1.89 14.79
CA VAL A 69 -4.99 0.43 15.02
C VAL A 69 -3.53 0.06 15.21
N ILE A 70 -3.24 -0.67 16.29
CA ILE A 70 -1.88 -1.12 16.63
C ILE A 70 -1.70 -2.59 16.32
N GLY A 71 -0.60 -2.92 15.64
CA GLY A 71 -0.12 -4.28 15.39
C GLY A 71 1.11 -4.29 14.48
N ASP A 72 2.01 -5.25 14.67
CA ASP A 72 3.20 -5.39 13.85
C ASP A 72 2.91 -6.26 12.61
N LEU A 73 2.97 -5.66 11.43
CA LEU A 73 2.75 -6.35 10.15
C LEU A 73 3.90 -7.29 9.73
N SER A 74 4.89 -7.50 10.58
CA SER A 74 5.88 -8.56 10.38
C SER A 74 5.46 -9.91 10.97
N SER A 75 4.34 -9.96 11.73
CA SER A 75 3.77 -11.15 12.36
C SER A 75 2.44 -11.51 11.74
N VAL A 76 2.29 -12.74 11.27
CA VAL A 76 1.03 -13.25 10.70
C VAL A 76 -0.11 -13.21 11.72
N ALA A 77 0.19 -13.53 12.98
CA ALA A 77 -0.80 -13.45 14.06
C ALA A 77 -1.30 -12.01 14.24
N GLN A 78 -0.38 -11.04 14.29
CA GLN A 78 -0.74 -9.62 14.45
C GLN A 78 -1.41 -9.03 13.19
N MET A 79 -1.07 -9.49 11.96
CA MET A 79 -1.83 -9.12 10.75
C MET A 79 -3.30 -9.48 10.88
N LYS A 80 -3.62 -10.71 11.39
CA LYS A 80 -4.99 -11.16 11.63
C LYS A 80 -5.70 -10.34 12.70
N GLU A 81 -5.00 -10.00 13.79
CA GLU A 81 -5.52 -9.13 14.84
C GLU A 81 -5.81 -7.70 14.32
N VAL A 82 -4.91 -7.13 13.50
CA VAL A 82 -5.13 -5.82 12.85
C VAL A 82 -6.41 -5.87 12.01
N ALA A 83 -6.58 -6.89 11.18
CA ALA A 83 -7.79 -7.04 10.38
C ALA A 83 -9.06 -7.15 11.25
N ALA A 84 -9.01 -7.92 12.35
CA ALA A 84 -10.12 -8.04 13.29
C ALA A 84 -10.46 -6.70 13.96
N LYS A 85 -9.44 -5.95 14.40
CA LYS A 85 -9.62 -4.61 14.97
C LYS A 85 -10.23 -3.63 13.97
N VAL A 86 -9.76 -3.66 12.71
CA VAL A 86 -10.30 -2.83 11.62
C VAL A 86 -11.77 -3.18 11.36
N ASN A 87 -12.12 -4.45 11.28
CA ASN A 87 -13.50 -4.90 11.08
C ASN A 87 -14.42 -4.51 12.25
N ALA A 88 -13.92 -4.54 13.48
CA ALA A 88 -14.68 -4.08 14.67
C ALA A 88 -15.03 -2.59 14.62
N LEU A 89 -14.27 -1.78 13.86
CA LEU A 89 -14.60 -0.37 13.61
C LEU A 89 -15.70 -0.19 12.55
N GLY A 90 -16.09 -1.24 11.83
CA GLY A 90 -17.10 -1.22 10.77
C GLY A 90 -16.51 -1.14 9.36
N HIS A 91 -17.32 -0.68 8.40
CA HIS A 91 -16.91 -0.63 6.98
C HIS A 91 -16.03 0.58 6.64
N PHE A 92 -15.19 0.39 5.64
CA PHE A 92 -14.32 1.42 5.06
C PHE A 92 -14.63 1.59 3.57
N ASP A 93 -14.57 2.84 3.09
CA ASP A 93 -14.69 3.15 1.65
C ASP A 93 -13.42 2.75 0.91
N ALA A 94 -12.26 2.88 1.57
CA ALA A 94 -10.98 2.52 0.99
C ALA A 94 -10.00 1.94 2.02
N VAL A 95 -9.13 1.06 1.54
CA VAL A 95 -7.93 0.61 2.25
C VAL A 95 -6.70 0.94 1.43
N ILE A 96 -5.73 1.62 2.03
CA ILE A 96 -4.44 1.95 1.44
C ILE A 96 -3.36 1.07 2.07
N HIS A 97 -2.83 0.12 1.31
CA HIS A 97 -1.67 -0.69 1.67
C HIS A 97 -0.40 0.13 1.43
N ASN A 98 -0.08 1.01 2.37
CA ASN A 98 1.07 1.90 2.30
C ASN A 98 2.27 1.39 3.13
N ALA A 99 2.05 0.53 4.13
CA ALA A 99 3.13 -0.01 4.94
C ALA A 99 4.17 -0.72 4.06
N GLY A 100 5.43 -0.44 4.33
CA GLY A 100 6.52 -1.09 3.64
C GLY A 100 7.85 -0.88 4.34
N VAL A 101 8.74 -1.86 4.23
CA VAL A 101 10.13 -1.78 4.64
C VAL A 101 11.03 -1.69 3.42
N GLY A 102 12.17 -1.01 3.56
CA GLY A 102 13.02 -0.66 2.42
C GLY A 102 14.05 -1.72 2.05
N TYR A 103 14.89 -1.38 1.10
CA TYR A 103 15.85 -2.25 0.40
C TYR A 103 17.26 -2.25 1.00
N GLN A 104 17.47 -1.56 2.13
CA GLN A 104 18.82 -1.33 2.66
C GLN A 104 19.32 -2.45 3.59
N SER A 105 18.56 -3.54 3.76
CA SER A 105 18.94 -4.65 4.62
C SER A 105 20.13 -5.42 4.04
N PRO A 106 21.33 -5.38 4.66
CA PRO A 106 22.51 -6.05 4.15
C PRO A 106 22.43 -7.58 4.28
N ARG A 107 21.49 -8.08 5.09
CA ARG A 107 21.23 -9.50 5.34
C ARG A 107 19.75 -9.76 5.44
N ARG A 108 19.35 -11.00 5.19
CA ARG A 108 17.98 -11.46 5.43
C ARG A 108 17.64 -11.33 6.91
N ILE A 109 16.61 -10.56 7.21
CA ILE A 109 16.04 -10.45 8.56
C ILE A 109 14.83 -11.38 8.59
N ALA A 110 14.90 -12.41 9.44
CA ALA A 110 13.76 -13.31 9.62
C ALA A 110 12.77 -12.74 10.63
N THR A 111 11.48 -12.84 10.32
CA THR A 111 10.40 -12.57 11.26
C THR A 111 10.20 -13.75 12.22
N GLU A 112 9.30 -13.62 13.20
CA GLU A 112 8.95 -14.72 14.10
C GLU A 112 8.36 -15.93 13.35
N ASP A 113 7.71 -15.68 12.19
CA ASP A 113 7.17 -16.71 11.31
C ASP A 113 8.24 -17.31 10.37
N GLY A 114 9.53 -16.93 10.51
CA GLY A 114 10.64 -17.41 9.69
C GLY A 114 10.74 -16.76 8.30
N LEU A 115 9.86 -15.83 7.95
CA LEU A 115 9.80 -15.18 6.65
C LEU A 115 10.79 -13.99 6.56
N PRO A 116 11.26 -13.62 5.35
CA PRO A 116 11.95 -12.34 5.18
C PRO A 116 11.06 -11.17 5.57
N LEU A 117 11.63 -10.22 6.29
CA LEU A 117 10.90 -9.03 6.76
C LEU A 117 10.23 -8.28 5.60
N GLU A 118 10.94 -8.14 4.47
CA GLU A 118 10.42 -7.49 3.26
C GLU A 118 9.21 -8.23 2.69
N PHE A 119 9.26 -9.56 2.61
CA PHE A 119 8.13 -10.35 2.13
C PHE A 119 6.95 -10.29 3.09
N ALA A 120 7.19 -10.43 4.39
CA ALA A 120 6.12 -10.39 5.39
C ALA A 120 5.37 -9.05 5.37
N VAL A 121 6.10 -7.92 5.41
CA VAL A 121 5.48 -6.59 5.52
C VAL A 121 4.95 -6.08 4.19
N ASN A 122 5.71 -6.25 3.08
CA ASN A 122 5.37 -5.62 1.81
C ASN A 122 4.42 -6.47 0.96
N THR A 123 4.41 -7.80 1.12
CA THR A 123 3.59 -8.71 0.30
C THR A 123 2.51 -9.42 1.12
N LEU A 124 2.92 -10.12 2.19
CA LEU A 124 2.00 -10.99 2.93
C LEU A 124 0.98 -10.17 3.73
N ALA A 125 1.40 -9.07 4.35
CA ALA A 125 0.48 -8.20 5.08
C ALA A 125 -0.59 -7.56 4.19
N PRO A 126 -0.28 -6.95 3.03
CA PRO A 126 -1.31 -6.52 2.08
C PRO A 126 -2.28 -7.63 1.68
N TYR A 127 -1.75 -8.84 1.41
CA TYR A 127 -2.59 -10.00 1.10
C TYR A 127 -3.54 -10.37 2.25
N VAL A 128 -3.00 -10.58 3.47
CA VAL A 128 -3.79 -10.99 4.65
C VAL A 128 -4.85 -9.95 5.00
N LEU A 129 -4.48 -8.67 4.98
CA LEU A 129 -5.42 -7.57 5.25
C LEU A 129 -6.50 -7.46 4.18
N THR A 130 -6.14 -7.63 2.90
CA THR A 130 -7.13 -7.67 1.81
C THR A 130 -8.11 -8.84 1.99
N ALA A 131 -7.60 -10.02 2.36
CA ALA A 131 -8.42 -11.21 2.53
C ALA A 131 -9.36 -11.17 3.74
N LEU A 132 -9.00 -10.45 4.80
CA LEU A 132 -9.71 -10.50 6.08
C LEU A 132 -10.52 -9.23 6.42
N ILE A 133 -10.13 -8.06 5.92
CA ILE A 133 -10.90 -6.82 6.10
C ILE A 133 -12.17 -6.91 5.23
N HIS A 134 -13.30 -6.45 5.76
CA HIS A 134 -14.54 -6.34 4.97
C HIS A 134 -14.25 -5.57 3.70
N SER A 135 -14.56 -6.15 2.53
CA SER A 135 -14.19 -5.63 1.21
C SER A 135 -14.59 -4.16 1.05
N PRO A 136 -13.63 -3.24 0.88
CA PRO A 136 -13.91 -1.85 0.64
C PRO A 136 -14.24 -1.63 -0.85
N LYS A 137 -14.79 -0.47 -1.17
CA LYS A 137 -14.98 -0.09 -2.58
C LYS A 137 -13.66 0.15 -3.31
N ARG A 138 -12.60 0.51 -2.59
CA ARG A 138 -11.29 0.86 -3.19
C ARG A 138 -10.13 0.23 -2.42
N LEU A 139 -9.24 -0.39 -3.16
CA LEU A 139 -7.98 -0.94 -2.67
C LEU A 139 -6.81 -0.28 -3.41
N VAL A 140 -5.87 0.25 -2.65
CA VAL A 140 -4.71 0.97 -3.18
C VAL A 140 -3.43 0.32 -2.67
N TYR A 141 -2.57 -0.15 -3.59
CA TYR A 141 -1.32 -0.84 -3.26
C TYR A 141 -0.12 0.04 -3.62
N LEU A 142 0.67 0.40 -2.61
CA LEU A 142 1.85 1.24 -2.77
C LEU A 142 3.06 0.40 -3.18
N SER A 143 3.35 0.39 -4.46
CA SER A 143 4.50 -0.25 -5.06
C SER A 143 5.71 0.73 -5.13
N SER A 144 6.60 0.53 -6.09
CA SER A 144 7.80 1.33 -6.35
C SER A 144 8.21 1.17 -7.81
N GLY A 145 8.92 2.12 -8.40
CA GLY A 145 9.55 1.97 -9.71
C GLY A 145 10.49 0.74 -9.80
N LEU A 146 11.04 0.31 -8.65
CA LEU A 146 11.88 -0.89 -8.59
C LEU A 146 11.14 -2.20 -8.89
N HIS A 147 9.78 -2.22 -8.89
CA HIS A 147 8.99 -3.40 -9.30
C HIS A 147 9.33 -3.88 -10.71
N GLN A 148 9.82 -2.99 -11.57
CA GLN A 148 10.25 -3.35 -12.93
C GLN A 148 11.38 -4.40 -12.94
N ASN A 149 12.19 -4.47 -11.87
CA ASN A 149 13.30 -5.40 -11.69
C ASN A 149 12.95 -6.59 -10.79
N GLY A 150 11.69 -6.74 -10.37
CA GLY A 150 11.23 -7.86 -9.56
C GLY A 150 11.31 -9.19 -10.32
N ASP A 151 11.66 -10.26 -9.61
CA ASP A 151 11.70 -11.61 -10.14
C ASP A 151 10.26 -12.19 -10.21
N PRO A 152 9.73 -12.45 -11.41
CA PRO A 152 8.38 -12.97 -11.58
C PRO A 152 8.27 -14.49 -11.42
N SER A 153 9.33 -15.22 -11.11
CA SER A 153 9.32 -16.69 -11.01
C SER A 153 8.52 -17.20 -9.82
N LEU A 154 8.54 -16.45 -8.70
CA LEU A 154 7.91 -16.82 -7.42
C LEU A 154 8.44 -18.14 -6.84
N GLU A 155 9.69 -18.54 -7.18
CA GLU A 155 10.22 -19.86 -6.80
C GLU A 155 10.84 -19.91 -5.40
N ASP A 156 11.25 -18.77 -4.86
CA ASP A 156 11.94 -18.67 -3.57
C ASP A 156 11.52 -17.40 -2.81
N LEU A 157 10.23 -17.29 -2.50
CA LEU A 157 9.64 -16.15 -1.78
C LEU A 157 10.22 -16.00 -0.36
N ALA A 158 10.61 -17.11 0.25
CA ALA A 158 11.24 -17.16 1.57
C ALA A 158 12.75 -16.87 1.56
N TRP A 159 13.37 -16.74 0.38
CA TRP A 159 14.83 -16.53 0.25
C TRP A 159 15.65 -17.57 1.01
N GLU A 160 15.31 -18.82 0.84
CA GLU A 160 16.00 -19.96 1.47
C GLU A 160 17.09 -20.56 0.59
N LYS A 161 16.96 -20.42 -0.75
CA LYS A 161 17.82 -21.06 -1.73
C LYS A 161 18.82 -20.09 -2.37
N ARG A 162 18.41 -18.86 -2.64
CA ARG A 162 19.24 -17.86 -3.32
C ARG A 162 19.97 -16.96 -2.32
N GLN A 163 21.15 -16.45 -2.74
CA GLN A 163 21.91 -15.51 -1.93
C GLN A 163 21.12 -14.21 -1.71
N TRP A 164 21.09 -13.75 -0.47
CA TRP A 164 20.38 -12.53 -0.10
C TRP A 164 20.89 -11.29 -0.83
N ARG A 165 19.96 -10.53 -1.40
CA ARG A 165 20.18 -9.23 -2.02
C ARG A 165 19.00 -8.33 -1.66
N GLY A 166 19.17 -7.42 -0.70
CA GLY A 166 18.08 -6.60 -0.15
C GLY A 166 17.32 -5.80 -1.23
N ILE A 167 18.04 -5.23 -2.21
CA ILE A 167 17.39 -4.50 -3.31
C ILE A 167 16.53 -5.43 -4.19
N GLN A 168 16.98 -6.68 -4.43
CA GLN A 168 16.20 -7.63 -5.20
C GLN A 168 14.98 -8.10 -4.41
N ALA A 169 15.15 -8.41 -3.11
CA ALA A 169 14.04 -8.80 -2.25
C ALA A 169 12.97 -7.71 -2.19
N TYR A 170 13.38 -6.46 -2.07
CA TYR A 170 12.46 -5.33 -2.14
C TYR A 170 11.77 -5.22 -3.51
N SER A 171 12.52 -5.31 -4.61
CA SER A 171 11.98 -5.24 -5.98
C SER A 171 10.94 -6.32 -6.24
N ASP A 172 11.22 -7.56 -5.77
CA ASP A 172 10.29 -8.69 -5.84
C ASP A 172 8.97 -8.35 -5.13
N THR A 173 9.05 -7.86 -3.87
CA THR A 173 7.85 -7.51 -3.10
C THR A 173 7.06 -6.38 -3.74
N LYS A 174 7.74 -5.43 -4.41
CA LYS A 174 7.06 -4.35 -5.11
C LYS A 174 6.39 -4.78 -6.41
N LEU A 175 6.91 -5.81 -7.08
CA LEU A 175 6.21 -6.50 -8.15
C LEU A 175 4.99 -7.26 -7.61
N HIS A 176 5.11 -7.92 -6.46
CA HIS A 176 3.99 -8.62 -5.82
C HIS A 176 2.84 -7.67 -5.46
N ASP A 177 3.11 -6.44 -5.01
CA ASP A 177 2.07 -5.43 -4.77
C ASP A 177 1.23 -5.15 -6.02
N VAL A 178 1.87 -5.03 -7.18
CA VAL A 178 1.16 -4.80 -8.45
C VAL A 178 0.38 -6.06 -8.88
N MET A 179 0.99 -7.25 -8.72
CA MET A 179 0.31 -8.52 -9.01
C MET A 179 -0.92 -8.72 -8.13
N LEU A 180 -0.85 -8.41 -6.82
CA LEU A 180 -2.00 -8.47 -5.91
C LEU A 180 -3.08 -7.48 -6.33
N ALA A 181 -2.72 -6.22 -6.62
CA ALA A 181 -3.68 -5.22 -7.08
C ALA A 181 -4.46 -5.71 -8.31
N PHE A 182 -3.78 -6.29 -9.28
CA PHE A 182 -4.39 -6.77 -10.52
C PHE A 182 -5.17 -8.08 -10.33
N ALA A 183 -4.70 -8.97 -9.45
CA ALA A 183 -5.42 -10.19 -9.10
C ALA A 183 -6.77 -9.89 -8.43
N ILE A 184 -6.79 -8.91 -7.52
CA ILE A 184 -8.04 -8.47 -6.88
C ILE A 184 -8.95 -7.76 -7.88
N ALA A 185 -8.41 -6.90 -8.74
CA ALA A 185 -9.17 -6.23 -9.80
C ALA A 185 -9.89 -7.22 -10.73
N ARG A 186 -9.26 -8.37 -10.99
CA ARG A 186 -9.83 -9.45 -11.81
C ARG A 186 -10.90 -10.26 -11.08
N ARG A 187 -10.78 -10.41 -9.77
CA ARG A 187 -11.63 -11.29 -8.95
C ARG A 187 -12.83 -10.58 -8.34
N TRP A 188 -12.68 -9.31 -7.97
CA TRP A 188 -13.70 -8.55 -7.25
C TRP A 188 -14.27 -7.43 -8.12
N SER A 189 -15.42 -7.68 -8.75
CA SER A 189 -16.08 -6.75 -9.68
C SER A 189 -16.52 -5.44 -9.03
N ASP A 190 -16.80 -5.47 -7.72
CA ASP A 190 -17.35 -4.32 -6.98
C ASP A 190 -16.27 -3.48 -6.29
N THR A 191 -14.99 -3.85 -6.48
CA THR A 191 -13.83 -3.17 -5.85
C THR A 191 -12.90 -2.60 -6.92
N PHE A 192 -12.63 -1.32 -6.87
CA PHE A 192 -11.55 -0.70 -7.64
C PHE A 192 -10.21 -0.98 -6.97
N SER A 193 -9.40 -1.84 -7.57
CA SER A 193 -8.11 -2.27 -7.06
C SER A 193 -6.98 -1.82 -7.99
N ASN A 194 -6.09 -0.96 -7.49
CA ASN A 194 -5.04 -0.37 -8.30
C ASN A 194 -3.70 -0.32 -7.57
N GLY A 195 -2.62 -0.39 -8.34
CA GLY A 195 -1.25 -0.17 -7.88
C GLY A 195 -0.74 1.22 -8.22
N LEU A 196 0.23 1.70 -7.46
CA LEU A 196 0.93 2.93 -7.78
C LEU A 196 2.38 2.91 -7.30
N GLU A 197 3.19 3.80 -7.85
CA GLU A 197 4.49 4.17 -7.29
C GLU A 197 4.51 5.66 -6.93
N PRO A 198 5.17 6.01 -5.80
CA PRO A 198 5.25 7.39 -5.35
C PRO A 198 6.38 8.18 -6.00
N GLY A 199 7.29 7.52 -6.75
CA GLY A 199 8.59 8.05 -7.13
C GLY A 199 9.67 7.80 -6.08
N TRP A 200 10.90 8.26 -6.36
CA TRP A 200 12.01 8.26 -5.41
C TRP A 200 12.06 9.60 -4.69
N VAL A 201 11.50 9.64 -3.48
CA VAL A 201 11.23 10.88 -2.74
C VAL A 201 11.96 10.96 -1.40
N ALA A 202 12.21 12.18 -0.94
CA ALA A 202 12.97 12.50 0.27
C ALA A 202 12.20 12.10 1.55
N THR A 203 12.27 10.81 1.87
CA THR A 203 11.76 10.17 3.10
C THR A 203 12.90 9.45 3.82
N LYS A 204 12.64 8.89 5.00
CA LYS A 204 13.63 8.04 5.68
C LYS A 204 14.10 6.87 4.82
N MET A 205 13.21 6.31 3.99
CA MET A 205 13.52 5.21 3.08
C MET A 205 14.28 5.68 1.85
N GLY A 206 13.86 6.78 1.23
CA GLY A 206 14.43 7.28 -0.01
C GLY A 206 15.74 8.07 0.15
N GLY A 207 16.00 8.59 1.36
CA GLY A 207 17.15 9.45 1.65
C GLY A 207 16.94 10.92 1.27
N ALA A 208 17.78 11.80 1.80
CA ALA A 208 17.62 13.24 1.66
C ALA A 208 17.83 13.78 0.23
N HIS A 209 18.54 13.02 -0.62
CA HIS A 209 18.89 13.42 -1.99
C HIS A 209 17.97 12.83 -3.07
N ALA A 210 16.84 12.24 -2.66
CA ALA A 210 15.87 11.71 -3.61
C ALA A 210 15.28 12.84 -4.48
N PRO A 211 15.25 12.66 -5.83
CA PRO A 211 15.03 13.76 -6.76
C PRO A 211 13.57 14.10 -7.03
N ASP A 212 12.63 13.18 -6.71
CA ASP A 212 11.24 13.35 -7.10
C ASP A 212 10.47 14.24 -6.13
N ASP A 213 9.39 14.84 -6.62
CA ASP A 213 8.56 15.76 -5.83
C ASP A 213 7.78 15.02 -4.73
N LEU A 214 8.18 15.28 -3.48
CA LEU A 214 7.54 14.72 -2.31
C LEU A 214 6.05 15.12 -2.21
N ALA A 215 5.66 16.32 -2.68
CA ALA A 215 4.28 16.77 -2.63
C ALA A 215 3.36 15.95 -3.56
N GLU A 216 3.87 15.42 -4.66
CA GLU A 216 3.09 14.55 -5.56
C GLU A 216 3.06 13.08 -5.10
N ALA A 217 4.05 12.65 -4.32
CA ALA A 217 4.25 11.25 -3.95
C ALA A 217 3.09 10.62 -3.18
N TYR A 218 2.48 11.36 -2.25
CA TYR A 218 1.37 10.85 -1.44
C TYR A 218 -0.01 11.19 -2.02
N ARG A 219 -0.10 12.11 -2.99
CA ARG A 219 -1.38 12.55 -3.57
C ARG A 219 -2.06 11.47 -4.39
N THR A 220 -1.26 10.64 -5.09
CA THR A 220 -1.82 9.57 -5.95
C THR A 220 -2.59 8.54 -5.12
N GLN A 221 -2.07 8.12 -3.97
CA GLN A 221 -2.78 7.14 -3.13
C GLN A 221 -4.08 7.72 -2.54
N VAL A 222 -4.08 9.00 -2.14
CA VAL A 222 -5.30 9.68 -1.66
C VAL A 222 -6.31 9.82 -2.81
N TRP A 223 -5.87 10.27 -3.97
CA TRP A 223 -6.71 10.42 -5.15
C TRP A 223 -7.38 9.11 -5.57
N LEU A 224 -6.65 7.98 -5.60
CA LEU A 224 -7.22 6.66 -5.87
C LEU A 224 -8.20 6.21 -4.79
N ALA A 225 -7.98 6.61 -3.54
CA ALA A 225 -8.82 6.20 -2.42
C ALA A 225 -10.17 6.95 -2.35
N VAL A 226 -10.23 8.24 -2.74
CA VAL A 226 -11.41 9.06 -2.44
C VAL A 226 -11.94 9.93 -3.60
N SER A 227 -11.21 10.05 -4.71
CA SER A 227 -11.63 10.95 -5.79
C SER A 227 -12.82 10.40 -6.57
N SER A 228 -13.78 11.25 -6.89
CA SER A 228 -14.89 10.98 -7.82
C SER A 228 -14.54 11.26 -9.28
N ASN A 229 -13.27 11.55 -9.58
CA ASN A 229 -12.83 11.71 -10.95
C ASN A 229 -12.87 10.34 -11.67
N ALA A 230 -13.48 10.30 -12.84
CA ALA A 230 -13.58 9.07 -13.64
C ALA A 230 -12.23 8.37 -13.90
N ALA A 231 -11.12 9.13 -13.95
CA ALA A 231 -9.77 8.57 -14.09
C ALA A 231 -9.28 7.84 -12.82
N ALA A 232 -9.89 8.07 -11.64
CA ALA A 232 -9.64 7.35 -10.40
C ALA A 232 -10.63 6.18 -10.19
N GLU A 233 -11.77 6.18 -10.89
CA GLU A 233 -12.80 5.13 -10.82
C GLU A 233 -12.54 4.01 -11.82
N VAL A 234 -11.32 3.50 -11.78
CA VAL A 234 -10.83 2.42 -12.64
C VAL A 234 -10.26 1.28 -11.80
N THR A 235 -10.08 0.11 -12.40
CA THR A 235 -9.52 -1.07 -11.73
C THR A 235 -8.45 -1.72 -12.58
N GLY A 236 -7.50 -2.43 -11.96
CA GLY A 236 -6.42 -3.13 -12.64
C GLY A 236 -5.42 -2.21 -13.34
N GLN A 237 -5.23 -1.00 -12.82
CA GLN A 237 -4.33 -0.01 -13.38
C GLN A 237 -3.14 0.26 -12.45
N TYR A 238 -2.06 0.79 -13.05
CA TYR A 238 -0.86 1.23 -12.34
C TYR A 238 -0.58 2.70 -12.60
N PHE A 239 -0.24 3.44 -11.56
CA PHE A 239 -0.14 4.90 -11.62
C PHE A 239 1.20 5.42 -11.13
N TYR A 240 1.62 6.55 -11.71
CA TYR A 240 2.67 7.42 -11.22
C TYR A 240 2.16 8.87 -11.30
N HIS A 241 2.14 9.59 -10.19
CA HIS A 241 1.67 10.98 -10.10
C HIS A 241 0.30 11.19 -10.77
N ARG A 242 -0.68 10.31 -10.46
CA ARG A 242 -2.07 10.31 -11.01
C ARG A 242 -2.16 10.09 -12.52
N LYS A 243 -1.07 9.66 -13.16
CA LYS A 243 -1.03 9.28 -14.57
C LYS A 243 -0.84 7.77 -14.71
N LEU A 244 -1.50 7.19 -15.68
CA LEU A 244 -1.29 5.79 -16.04
C LEU A 244 0.17 5.55 -16.43
N ARG A 245 0.71 4.44 -15.95
CA ARG A 245 2.05 3.96 -16.29
C ARG A 245 2.03 2.47 -16.52
N GLU A 246 2.82 1.99 -17.48
CA GLU A 246 2.93 0.55 -17.73
C GLU A 246 3.77 -0.10 -16.63
N PRO A 247 3.23 -1.12 -15.95
CA PRO A 247 3.97 -1.90 -14.95
C PRO A 247 4.86 -2.95 -15.63
N ASN A 248 5.64 -3.68 -14.83
CA ASN A 248 6.27 -4.91 -15.27
C ASN A 248 5.21 -5.84 -15.89
N PRO A 249 5.39 -6.31 -17.14
CA PRO A 249 4.39 -7.12 -17.84
C PRO A 249 3.97 -8.40 -17.08
N ALA A 250 4.86 -8.97 -16.27
CA ALA A 250 4.55 -10.14 -15.45
C ALA A 250 3.43 -9.89 -14.42
N ALA A 251 3.18 -8.64 -14.04
CA ALA A 251 2.08 -8.30 -13.14
C ALA A 251 0.69 -8.58 -13.77
N ARG A 252 0.61 -8.60 -15.11
CA ARG A 252 -0.63 -8.90 -15.84
C ARG A 252 -0.85 -10.40 -16.11
N ASP A 253 0.17 -11.23 -15.84
CA ASP A 253 0.09 -12.69 -16.01
C ASP A 253 -0.81 -13.31 -14.93
N THR A 254 -1.98 -13.75 -15.32
CA THR A 254 -2.99 -14.31 -14.40
C THR A 254 -2.53 -15.58 -13.71
N THR A 255 -1.71 -16.41 -14.38
CA THR A 255 -1.14 -17.61 -13.79
C THR A 255 -0.18 -17.27 -12.65
N LYS A 256 0.66 -16.24 -12.84
CA LYS A 256 1.56 -15.76 -11.80
C LYS A 256 0.80 -15.10 -10.64
N GLN A 257 -0.25 -14.32 -10.95
CA GLN A 257 -1.12 -13.77 -9.91
C GLN A 257 -1.72 -14.87 -9.04
N ASP A 258 -2.24 -15.94 -9.65
CA ASP A 258 -2.85 -17.06 -8.94
C ASP A 258 -1.81 -17.86 -8.13
N LYS A 259 -0.60 -18.04 -8.67
CA LYS A 259 0.53 -18.65 -7.95
C LYS A 259 0.93 -17.82 -6.72
N LEU A 260 0.99 -16.49 -6.83
CA LEU A 260 1.30 -15.61 -5.71
C LEU A 260 0.22 -15.68 -4.62
N ILE A 261 -1.06 -15.64 -5.00
CA ILE A 261 -2.19 -15.76 -4.07
C ILE A 261 -2.13 -17.08 -3.32
N ALA A 262 -1.89 -18.20 -4.03
CA ALA A 262 -1.77 -19.53 -3.43
C ALA A 262 -0.61 -19.58 -2.43
N ALA A 263 0.56 -19.07 -2.80
CA ALA A 263 1.72 -19.00 -1.91
C ALA A 263 1.45 -18.14 -0.66
N CYS A 264 0.80 -16.97 -0.82
CA CYS A 264 0.42 -16.14 0.33
C CYS A 264 -0.61 -16.85 1.24
N ALA A 265 -1.54 -17.60 0.66
CA ALA A 265 -2.48 -18.40 1.43
C ALA A 265 -1.76 -19.50 2.24
N ASP A 266 -0.79 -20.19 1.64
CA ASP A 266 0.00 -21.23 2.30
C ASP A 266 0.82 -20.65 3.47
N PHE A 267 1.52 -19.53 3.26
CA PHE A 267 2.33 -18.88 4.30
C PHE A 267 1.48 -18.32 5.46
N SER A 268 0.31 -17.78 5.18
CA SER A 268 -0.53 -17.12 6.20
C SER A 268 -1.59 -18.03 6.83
N GLY A 269 -1.95 -19.11 6.16
CA GLY A 269 -3.12 -19.92 6.49
C GLY A 269 -4.45 -19.18 6.25
N VAL A 270 -4.44 -18.10 5.45
CA VAL A 270 -5.61 -17.27 5.13
C VAL A 270 -5.96 -17.43 3.65
N LYS A 271 -7.18 -17.81 3.35
CA LYS A 271 -7.68 -17.87 1.96
C LYS A 271 -8.29 -16.54 1.55
N LEU A 272 -8.01 -16.12 0.32
CA LEU A 272 -8.71 -14.98 -0.28
C LEU A 272 -10.18 -15.37 -0.51
N PRO A 273 -11.15 -14.54 -0.09
CA PRO A 273 -12.56 -14.73 -0.46
C PRO A 273 -12.78 -14.73 -1.97
N GLU A 274 -13.75 -15.53 -2.43
CA GLU A 274 -14.16 -15.59 -3.85
C GLU A 274 -14.90 -14.32 -4.29
#